data_9941fc9cbbe960c29875dff078137f6c
#
_entry.id   9941fc9cbbe960c29875dff078137f6c
#
_cell.length_a   1.000
_cell.length_b   1.000
_cell.length_c   1.000
_cell.angle_alpha   90.00
_cell.angle_beta   90.00
_cell.angle_gamma   90.00
#
_symmetry.space_group_name_H-M   'P 1'
#
loop_
_entity.id
_entity.type
_entity.pdbx_description
1 polymer ?
#
loop_
_entity_poly.entity_id
_entity_poly.type
_entity_poly.pdbx_seq_one_letter_code
_entity_poly.pdbx_strand_id
1 'polypeptide(L)'
;TTIVCGDSHTATHGAFGSLAFGIGTSEVEHVMATQTLKQGRAKTMRISVNGKLAEGISAKDVVLAIIGRVGHAGGTGYVVEFAGEAIAGLSMEGRMTVCNMAIELGAKAGMIAPDQTTIDYIRGKEFAPKGESLDQAIAYWLSLKSDQGAHFDAEVILDAADIAPQVTWGTNPGQVIAVNEPIPAPESFSDLMEQQSARKA
;
A
#
# COMPACT_ATOMS: atom_id res chain seq x y z
N THR A 1 2.42 -4.24 15.59
CA THR A 1 3.71 -4.93 15.34
C THR A 1 4.53 -4.12 14.36
N THR A 2 5.85 -4.03 14.60
CA THR A 2 6.82 -3.44 13.66
C THR A 2 7.66 -4.57 13.08
N ILE A 3 7.85 -4.57 11.77
CA ILE A 3 8.62 -5.59 11.04
C ILE A 3 9.61 -4.89 10.13
N VAL A 4 10.89 -5.29 10.22
CA VAL A 4 11.94 -4.84 9.31
C VAL A 4 12.69 -6.04 8.75
N CYS A 5 13.09 -5.98 7.49
CA CYS A 5 13.76 -7.06 6.78
C CYS A 5 14.59 -6.48 5.64
N GLY A 6 15.58 -7.23 5.15
CA GLY A 6 16.38 -6.87 3.97
C GLY A 6 15.64 -6.94 2.62
N ASP A 7 14.35 -7.27 2.63
CA ASP A 7 13.49 -7.31 1.45
C ASP A 7 12.71 -6.00 1.32
N SER A 8 12.76 -5.38 0.13
CA SER A 8 12.04 -4.12 -0.15
C SER A 8 10.52 -4.27 -0.01
N HIS A 9 9.95 -5.45 -0.30
CA HIS A 9 8.51 -5.72 -0.23
C HIS A 9 8.04 -6.21 1.15
N THR A 10 8.82 -5.99 2.19
CA THR A 10 8.41 -6.20 3.60
C THR A 10 7.12 -5.45 3.93
N ALA A 11 6.83 -4.35 3.22
CA ALA A 11 5.57 -3.60 3.32
C ALA A 11 4.31 -4.46 3.13
N THR A 12 4.40 -5.63 2.49
CA THR A 12 3.29 -6.60 2.35
C THR A 12 2.61 -6.92 3.69
N HIS A 13 3.38 -6.96 4.80
CA HIS A 13 2.84 -7.21 6.14
C HIS A 13 1.90 -6.11 6.64
N GLY A 14 1.90 -4.94 5.99
CA GLY A 14 0.94 -3.87 6.28
C GLY A 14 -0.52 -4.27 6.01
N ALA A 15 -0.77 -5.29 5.19
CA ALA A 15 -2.08 -5.89 5.00
C ALA A 15 -2.70 -6.46 6.31
N PHE A 16 -1.85 -6.75 7.29
CA PHE A 16 -2.23 -7.21 8.64
C PHE A 16 -2.16 -6.08 9.68
N GLY A 17 -2.05 -4.83 9.27
CA GLY A 17 -1.90 -3.67 10.16
C GLY A 17 -0.52 -3.53 10.80
N SER A 18 0.51 -4.23 10.30
CA SER A 18 1.87 -4.09 10.79
C SER A 18 2.58 -2.92 10.12
N LEU A 19 3.30 -2.10 10.90
CA LEU A 19 4.26 -1.15 10.34
C LEU A 19 5.49 -1.92 9.86
N ALA A 20 5.56 -2.15 8.55
CA ALA A 20 6.55 -3.03 7.96
C ALA A 20 7.25 -2.36 6.77
N PHE A 21 8.59 -2.42 6.73
CA PHE A 21 9.36 -1.81 5.65
C PHE A 21 10.73 -2.48 5.48
N GLY A 22 11.27 -2.37 4.26
CA GLY A 22 12.61 -2.84 3.92
C GLY A 22 13.70 -1.94 4.50
N ILE A 23 14.82 -2.55 4.87
CA ILE A 23 16.01 -1.88 5.39
C ILE A 23 17.28 -2.38 4.70
N GLY A 24 18.31 -1.55 4.70
CA GLY A 24 19.60 -1.91 4.11
C GLY A 24 20.39 -2.95 4.94
N THR A 25 21.38 -3.58 4.32
CA THR A 25 22.18 -4.65 4.94
C THR A 25 22.84 -4.22 6.26
N SER A 26 23.39 -3.01 6.32
CA SER A 26 24.02 -2.48 7.56
C SER A 26 22.98 -2.25 8.66
N GLU A 27 21.75 -1.87 8.30
CA GLU A 27 20.66 -1.72 9.25
C GLU A 27 20.17 -3.08 9.76
N VAL A 28 20.15 -4.12 8.89
CA VAL A 28 19.86 -5.51 9.30
C VAL A 28 20.86 -5.97 10.36
N GLU A 29 22.16 -5.77 10.13
CA GLU A 29 23.20 -6.09 11.12
C GLU A 29 22.95 -5.38 12.45
N HIS A 30 22.67 -4.07 12.41
CA HIS A 30 22.38 -3.28 13.60
C HIS A 30 21.15 -3.79 14.36
N VAL A 31 20.07 -4.08 13.64
CA VAL A 31 18.82 -4.61 14.24
C VAL A 31 19.03 -5.98 14.85
N MET A 32 19.78 -6.86 14.20
CA MET A 32 20.09 -8.19 14.75
C MET A 32 20.91 -8.09 16.04
N ALA A 33 21.84 -7.15 16.11
CA ALA A 33 22.69 -6.95 17.28
C ALA A 33 21.99 -6.22 18.45
N THR A 34 21.10 -5.26 18.15
CA THR A 34 20.56 -4.33 19.14
C THR A 34 19.06 -4.36 19.33
N GLN A 35 18.31 -5.00 18.42
CA GLN A 35 16.84 -4.99 18.36
C GLN A 35 16.27 -3.56 18.24
N THR A 36 17.06 -2.63 17.76
CA THR A 36 16.67 -1.23 17.59
C THR A 36 17.03 -0.72 16.20
N LEU A 37 16.30 0.28 15.74
CA LEU A 37 16.60 0.99 14.51
C LEU A 37 16.23 2.46 14.64
N LYS A 38 17.18 3.36 14.37
CA LYS A 38 16.93 4.79 14.36
C LYS A 38 16.32 5.18 13.02
N GLN A 39 15.08 5.65 13.03
CA GLN A 39 14.36 6.10 11.85
C GLN A 39 13.85 7.54 12.01
N GLY A 40 13.92 8.33 10.94
CA GLY A 40 13.22 9.61 10.86
C GLY A 40 11.70 9.39 10.93
N ARG A 41 10.98 10.32 11.57
CA ARG A 41 9.51 10.29 11.57
C ARG A 41 9.00 10.45 10.15
N ALA A 42 8.25 9.47 9.66
CA ALA A 42 7.55 9.57 8.39
C ALA A 42 6.33 10.48 8.52
N LYS A 43 5.94 11.12 7.45
CA LYS A 43 4.61 11.74 7.30
C LYS A 43 3.56 10.65 7.11
N THR A 44 2.30 11.00 7.30
CA THR A 44 1.15 10.11 7.12
C THR A 44 0.34 10.53 5.91
N MET A 45 -0.01 9.56 5.06
CA MET A 45 -0.90 9.79 3.93
C MET A 45 -2.06 8.80 4.00
N ARG A 46 -3.28 9.27 3.74
CA ARG A 46 -4.43 8.41 3.58
C ARG A 46 -4.85 8.37 2.13
N ILE A 47 -5.02 7.15 1.59
CA ILE A 47 -5.56 6.91 0.26
C ILE A 47 -6.85 6.11 0.43
N SER A 48 -7.98 6.75 0.14
CA SER A 48 -9.32 6.15 0.25
C SER A 48 -9.86 5.80 -1.12
N VAL A 49 -10.22 4.54 -1.34
CA VAL A 49 -10.93 4.08 -2.53
C VAL A 49 -12.35 3.73 -2.11
N ASN A 50 -13.29 4.62 -2.44
CA ASN A 50 -14.67 4.51 -1.99
C ASN A 50 -15.53 3.81 -3.05
N GLY A 51 -16.65 3.23 -2.62
CA GLY A 51 -17.58 2.52 -3.50
C GLY A 51 -17.16 1.08 -3.76
N LYS A 52 -17.77 0.47 -4.77
CA LYS A 52 -17.60 -0.93 -5.13
C LYS A 52 -16.87 -1.06 -6.46
N LEU A 53 -15.84 -1.91 -6.48
CA LEU A 53 -15.12 -2.24 -7.72
C LEU A 53 -16.04 -2.94 -8.72
N ALA A 54 -15.88 -2.60 -9.99
CA ALA A 54 -16.55 -3.29 -11.08
C ALA A 54 -16.04 -4.75 -11.19
N GLU A 55 -16.85 -5.60 -11.79
CA GLU A 55 -16.45 -6.99 -12.06
C GLU A 55 -15.22 -7.02 -12.97
N GLY A 56 -14.26 -7.89 -12.64
CA GLY A 56 -13.01 -8.03 -13.37
C GLY A 56 -11.88 -7.10 -12.91
N ILE A 57 -12.14 -6.11 -12.04
CA ILE A 57 -11.10 -5.25 -11.46
C ILE A 57 -10.38 -5.98 -10.33
N SER A 58 -9.09 -6.14 -10.47
CA SER A 58 -8.22 -6.77 -9.47
C SER A 58 -7.62 -5.76 -8.49
N ALA A 59 -7.07 -6.26 -7.38
CA ALA A 59 -6.31 -5.42 -6.44
C ALA A 59 -5.09 -4.74 -7.09
N LYS A 60 -4.52 -5.37 -8.13
CA LYS A 60 -3.41 -4.80 -8.90
C LYS A 60 -3.89 -3.60 -9.72
N ASP A 61 -5.07 -3.66 -10.33
CA ASP A 61 -5.63 -2.50 -11.02
C ASP A 61 -5.86 -1.34 -10.06
N VAL A 62 -6.37 -1.63 -8.86
CA VAL A 62 -6.56 -0.60 -7.82
C VAL A 62 -5.26 0.10 -7.47
N VAL A 63 -4.20 -0.64 -7.15
CA VAL A 63 -2.93 -0.01 -6.76
C VAL A 63 -2.24 0.67 -7.92
N LEU A 64 -2.37 0.16 -9.15
CA LEU A 64 -1.85 0.83 -10.34
C LEU A 64 -2.58 2.14 -10.62
N ALA A 65 -3.92 2.17 -10.48
CA ALA A 65 -4.70 3.41 -10.58
C ALA A 65 -4.28 4.43 -9.51
N ILE A 66 -4.01 3.97 -8.29
CA ILE A 66 -3.45 4.82 -7.22
C ILE A 66 -2.09 5.39 -7.63
N ILE A 67 -1.18 4.56 -8.15
CA ILE A 67 0.15 5.00 -8.61
C ILE A 67 0.02 6.01 -9.76
N GLY A 68 -0.87 5.77 -10.71
CA GLY A 68 -1.16 6.72 -11.78
C GLY A 68 -1.66 8.08 -11.26
N ARG A 69 -2.45 8.07 -10.18
CA ARG A 69 -3.00 9.29 -9.58
C ARG A 69 -1.99 10.04 -8.72
N VAL A 70 -1.18 9.32 -7.95
CA VAL A 70 -0.24 9.89 -6.95
C VAL A 70 1.14 10.14 -7.58
N GLY A 71 1.51 9.36 -8.59
CA GLY A 71 2.84 9.32 -9.19
C GLY A 71 3.77 8.33 -8.48
N HIS A 72 4.78 7.86 -9.19
CA HIS A 72 5.76 6.88 -8.69
C HIS A 72 6.64 7.36 -7.52
N ALA A 73 6.67 8.67 -7.26
CA ALA A 73 7.42 9.28 -6.15
C ALA A 73 6.50 10.03 -5.16
N GLY A 74 5.18 10.04 -5.41
CA GLY A 74 4.24 10.84 -4.63
C GLY A 74 4.07 10.37 -3.18
N GLY A 75 4.40 9.12 -2.88
CA GLY A 75 4.42 8.55 -1.53
C GLY A 75 5.75 8.72 -0.79
N THR A 76 6.76 9.38 -1.39
CA THR A 76 8.09 9.51 -0.80
C THR A 76 8.05 10.23 0.55
N GLY A 77 8.57 9.58 1.58
CA GLY A 77 8.59 10.11 2.95
C GLY A 77 7.31 9.84 3.74
N TYR A 78 6.34 9.15 3.16
CA TYR A 78 5.07 8.80 3.81
C TYR A 78 5.00 7.33 4.23
N VAL A 79 4.25 7.08 5.31
CA VAL A 79 3.57 5.83 5.57
C VAL A 79 2.13 6.01 5.09
N VAL A 80 1.65 5.12 4.23
CA VAL A 80 0.33 5.23 3.59
C VAL A 80 -0.67 4.32 4.30
N GLU A 81 -1.81 4.87 4.71
CA GLU A 81 -3.00 4.11 5.08
C GLU A 81 -3.91 3.97 3.85
N PHE A 82 -4.16 2.74 3.42
CA PHE A 82 -5.16 2.45 2.41
C PHE A 82 -6.51 2.17 3.10
N ALA A 83 -7.56 2.86 2.66
CA ALA A 83 -8.89 2.84 3.28
C ALA A 83 -10.00 2.94 2.23
N GLY A 84 -11.25 2.96 2.68
CA GLY A 84 -12.43 3.01 1.84
C GLY A 84 -13.07 1.64 1.61
N GLU A 85 -14.31 1.65 1.10
CA GLU A 85 -15.10 0.42 0.98
C GLU A 85 -14.49 -0.58 0.01
N ALA A 86 -13.90 -0.10 -1.09
CA ALA A 86 -13.23 -0.95 -2.07
C ALA A 86 -12.04 -1.69 -1.45
N ILE A 87 -11.23 -1.01 -0.63
CA ILE A 87 -10.09 -1.63 0.08
C ILE A 87 -10.57 -2.63 1.12
N ALA A 88 -11.60 -2.27 1.90
CA ALA A 88 -12.20 -3.15 2.89
C ALA A 88 -12.81 -4.41 2.26
N GLY A 89 -13.35 -4.31 1.04
CA GLY A 89 -13.91 -5.42 0.28
C GLY A 89 -12.88 -6.38 -0.34
N LEU A 90 -11.59 -6.06 -0.32
CA LEU A 90 -10.54 -6.94 -0.87
C LEU A 90 -10.33 -8.17 0.04
N SER A 91 -9.99 -9.31 -0.59
CA SER A 91 -9.45 -10.46 0.12
C SER A 91 -8.09 -10.11 0.77
N MET A 92 -7.59 -10.96 1.67
CA MET A 92 -6.27 -10.73 2.27
C MET A 92 -5.16 -10.73 1.22
N GLU A 93 -5.23 -11.58 0.20
CA GLU A 93 -4.30 -11.61 -0.92
C GLU A 93 -4.34 -10.30 -1.72
N GLY A 94 -5.53 -9.74 -1.94
CA GLY A 94 -5.71 -8.42 -2.55
C GLY A 94 -5.10 -7.30 -1.70
N ARG A 95 -5.32 -7.32 -0.39
CA ARG A 95 -4.71 -6.36 0.55
C ARG A 95 -3.19 -6.49 0.59
N MET A 96 -2.66 -7.71 0.55
CA MET A 96 -1.22 -7.96 0.44
C MET A 96 -0.67 -7.37 -0.86
N THR A 97 -1.36 -7.50 -1.99
CA THR A 97 -0.97 -6.89 -3.26
C THR A 97 -0.89 -5.36 -3.15
N VAL A 98 -1.91 -4.71 -2.56
CA VAL A 98 -1.92 -3.25 -2.40
C VAL A 98 -0.78 -2.77 -1.50
N CYS A 99 -0.58 -3.40 -0.33
CA CYS A 99 0.50 -3.03 0.59
C CYS A 99 1.89 -3.35 0.02
N ASN A 100 2.03 -4.47 -0.71
CA ASN A 100 3.25 -4.86 -1.42
C ASN A 100 3.69 -3.76 -2.37
N MET A 101 2.77 -3.26 -3.20
CA MET A 101 3.06 -2.26 -4.22
C MET A 101 3.10 -0.82 -3.67
N ALA A 102 2.93 -0.60 -2.38
CA ALA A 102 3.09 0.73 -1.78
C ALA A 102 4.48 1.33 -2.01
N ILE A 103 5.52 0.50 -2.12
CA ILE A 103 6.87 0.96 -2.42
C ILE A 103 7.01 1.49 -3.85
N GLU A 104 6.17 1.05 -4.78
CA GLU A 104 6.20 1.49 -6.18
C GLU A 104 5.71 2.94 -6.36
N LEU A 105 4.94 3.47 -5.40
CA LEU A 105 4.62 4.89 -5.32
C LEU A 105 5.61 5.67 -4.44
N GLY A 106 6.71 5.03 -4.01
CA GLY A 106 7.76 5.62 -3.20
C GLY A 106 7.47 5.65 -1.69
N ALA A 107 6.38 5.05 -1.23
CA ALA A 107 6.04 5.04 0.19
C ALA A 107 7.02 4.18 1.02
N LYS A 108 7.25 4.59 2.26
CA LYS A 108 8.05 3.82 3.22
C LYS A 108 7.35 2.52 3.63
N ALA A 109 6.04 2.57 3.80
CA ALA A 109 5.18 1.45 4.13
C ALA A 109 3.75 1.72 3.66
N GLY A 110 2.99 0.67 3.40
CA GLY A 110 1.55 0.72 3.19
C GLY A 110 0.85 -0.12 4.25
N MET A 111 -0.26 0.37 4.78
CA MET A 111 -0.99 -0.27 5.87
C MET A 111 -2.48 -0.30 5.58
N ILE A 112 -3.14 -1.37 6.02
CA ILE A 112 -4.61 -1.50 6.05
C ILE A 112 -5.00 -1.84 7.48
N ALA A 113 -5.98 -1.13 8.03
CA ALA A 113 -6.47 -1.41 9.38
C ALA A 113 -7.02 -2.85 9.47
N PRO A 114 -6.66 -3.61 10.51
CA PRO A 114 -7.23 -4.93 10.74
C PRO A 114 -8.76 -4.86 10.90
N ASP A 115 -9.45 -5.81 10.28
CA ASP A 115 -10.89 -5.97 10.36
C ASP A 115 -11.27 -7.45 10.43
N GLN A 116 -12.55 -7.78 10.26
CA GLN A 116 -13.04 -9.15 10.32
C GLN A 116 -12.36 -10.06 9.27
N THR A 117 -12.10 -9.53 8.06
CA THR A 117 -11.39 -10.29 7.00
C THR A 117 -9.99 -10.70 7.46
N THR A 118 -9.27 -9.78 8.13
CA THR A 118 -7.95 -10.06 8.70
C THR A 118 -8.02 -11.11 9.80
N ILE A 119 -9.02 -11.01 10.69
CA ILE A 119 -9.22 -11.95 11.81
C ILE A 119 -9.54 -13.35 11.28
N ASP A 120 -10.44 -13.45 10.30
CA ASP A 120 -10.84 -14.75 9.72
C ASP A 120 -9.69 -15.41 9.00
N TYR A 121 -8.83 -14.66 8.34
CA TYR A 121 -7.62 -15.18 7.69
C TYR A 121 -6.60 -15.73 8.68
N ILE A 122 -6.42 -15.06 9.83
CA ILE A 122 -5.44 -15.46 10.86
C ILE A 122 -5.97 -16.64 11.69
N ARG A 123 -7.27 -16.68 11.93
CA ARG A 123 -7.91 -17.68 12.78
C ARG A 123 -7.55 -19.11 12.33
N GLY A 124 -7.09 -19.93 13.27
CA GLY A 124 -6.73 -21.31 13.02
C GLY A 124 -5.34 -21.53 12.40
N LYS A 125 -4.59 -20.49 12.10
CA LYS A 125 -3.18 -20.64 11.70
C LYS A 125 -2.36 -21.21 12.87
N GLU A 126 -1.30 -21.92 12.54
CA GLU A 126 -0.47 -22.67 13.52
C GLU A 126 0.03 -21.78 14.66
N PHE A 127 0.57 -20.60 14.32
CA PHE A 127 1.18 -19.65 15.26
C PHE A 127 0.23 -18.53 15.71
N ALA A 128 -1.04 -18.56 15.29
CA ALA A 128 -2.02 -17.59 15.75
C ALA A 128 -2.34 -17.81 17.25
N PRO A 129 -2.64 -16.74 18.00
CA PRO A 129 -3.17 -16.87 19.35
C PRO A 129 -4.42 -17.77 19.37
N LYS A 130 -4.67 -18.46 20.51
CA LYS A 130 -5.79 -19.39 20.66
C LYS A 130 -6.56 -19.08 21.95
N GLY A 131 -7.86 -19.45 21.97
CA GLY A 131 -8.70 -19.28 23.15
C GLY A 131 -8.76 -17.82 23.59
N GLU A 132 -8.74 -17.58 24.90
CA GLU A 132 -8.83 -16.25 25.50
C GLU A 132 -7.76 -15.27 25.00
N SER A 133 -6.54 -15.75 24.71
CA SER A 133 -5.49 -14.93 24.14
C SER A 133 -5.84 -14.41 22.73
N LEU A 134 -6.61 -15.18 21.96
CA LEU A 134 -7.10 -14.73 20.66
C LEU A 134 -8.16 -13.64 20.82
N ASP A 135 -9.08 -13.81 21.77
CA ASP A 135 -10.14 -12.83 22.02
C ASP A 135 -9.56 -11.48 22.47
N GLN A 136 -8.56 -11.51 23.36
CA GLN A 136 -7.83 -10.31 23.79
C GLN A 136 -7.07 -9.66 22.61
N ALA A 137 -6.41 -10.48 21.77
CA ALA A 137 -5.70 -9.99 20.60
C ALA A 137 -6.65 -9.32 19.58
N ILE A 138 -7.80 -9.93 19.32
CA ILE A 138 -8.83 -9.39 18.42
C ILE A 138 -9.31 -8.02 18.93
N ALA A 139 -9.67 -7.93 20.21
CA ALA A 139 -10.11 -6.68 20.81
C ALA A 139 -9.07 -5.57 20.65
N TYR A 140 -7.79 -5.92 20.89
CA TYR A 140 -6.69 -4.98 20.73
C TYR A 140 -6.48 -4.60 19.26
N TRP A 141 -6.45 -5.54 18.31
CA TRP A 141 -6.23 -5.26 16.89
C TRP A 141 -7.31 -4.36 16.30
N LEU A 142 -8.57 -4.60 16.65
CA LEU A 142 -9.69 -3.77 16.19
C LEU A 142 -9.63 -2.34 16.76
N SER A 143 -9.00 -2.15 17.91
CA SER A 143 -8.81 -0.81 18.50
C SER A 143 -7.73 0.02 17.82
N LEU A 144 -6.91 -0.58 16.94
CA LEU A 144 -5.81 0.11 16.24
C LEU A 144 -6.25 0.86 14.98
N LYS A 145 -7.52 0.77 14.60
CA LYS A 145 -8.06 1.54 13.48
C LYS A 145 -7.92 3.04 13.77
N SER A 146 -7.56 3.82 12.74
CA SER A 146 -7.49 5.27 12.84
C SER A 146 -8.83 5.86 13.29
N ASP A 147 -8.78 6.82 14.19
CA ASP A 147 -9.96 7.50 14.73
C ASP A 147 -10.72 8.26 13.64
N GLN A 148 -12.04 8.43 13.87
CA GLN A 148 -12.82 9.31 13.01
C GLN A 148 -12.29 10.75 13.16
N GLY A 149 -11.89 11.37 12.03
CA GLY A 149 -11.29 12.70 12.02
C GLY A 149 -9.80 12.73 12.35
N ALA A 150 -9.11 11.56 12.32
CA ALA A 150 -7.65 11.53 12.40
C ALA A 150 -7.04 12.43 11.31
N HIS A 151 -6.02 13.19 11.68
CA HIS A 151 -5.31 14.08 10.77
C HIS A 151 -4.23 13.32 10.00
N PHE A 152 -4.22 13.51 8.70
CA PHE A 152 -3.15 13.04 7.79
C PHE A 152 -2.45 14.23 7.15
N ASP A 153 -1.14 14.11 6.90
CA ASP A 153 -0.37 15.16 6.21
C ASP A 153 -0.78 15.29 4.74
N ALA A 154 -1.33 14.23 4.14
CA ALA A 154 -1.91 14.23 2.81
C ALA A 154 -3.07 13.23 2.72
N GLU A 155 -4.08 13.57 1.92
CA GLU A 155 -5.20 12.68 1.63
C GLU A 155 -5.47 12.62 0.12
N VAL A 156 -5.75 11.41 -0.37
CA VAL A 156 -6.13 11.14 -1.76
C VAL A 156 -7.41 10.30 -1.76
N ILE A 157 -8.38 10.69 -2.56
CA ILE A 157 -9.66 9.99 -2.68
C ILE A 157 -9.86 9.58 -4.13
N LEU A 158 -10.23 8.31 -4.33
CA LEU A 158 -10.63 7.73 -5.61
C LEU A 158 -12.04 7.14 -5.46
N ASP A 159 -12.81 7.19 -6.55
CA ASP A 159 -14.03 6.41 -6.67
C ASP A 159 -13.69 5.07 -7.35
N ALA A 160 -14.12 3.97 -6.74
CA ALA A 160 -13.93 2.64 -7.30
C ALA A 160 -14.61 2.45 -8.66
N ALA A 161 -15.69 3.18 -8.93
CA ALA A 161 -16.39 3.14 -10.21
C ALA A 161 -15.57 3.70 -11.38
N ASP A 162 -14.61 4.57 -11.09
CA ASP A 162 -13.73 5.18 -12.11
C ASP A 162 -12.51 4.30 -12.43
N ILE A 163 -12.30 3.22 -11.68
CA ILE A 163 -11.14 2.34 -11.90
C ILE A 163 -11.47 1.31 -12.99
N ALA A 164 -10.87 1.50 -14.15
CA ALA A 164 -10.83 0.51 -15.23
C ALA A 164 -9.64 -0.44 -15.07
N PRO A 165 -9.56 -1.56 -15.79
CA PRO A 165 -8.35 -2.38 -15.86
C PRO A 165 -7.15 -1.53 -16.28
N GLN A 166 -6.01 -1.73 -15.61
CA GLN A 166 -4.82 -0.91 -15.80
C GLN A 166 -3.73 -1.64 -16.60
N VAL A 167 -2.97 -0.89 -17.36
CA VAL A 167 -1.80 -1.40 -18.07
C VAL A 167 -0.63 -0.44 -17.91
N THR A 168 0.56 -0.99 -17.67
CA THR A 168 1.81 -0.23 -17.75
C THR A 168 2.32 -0.27 -19.19
N TRP A 169 2.67 0.90 -19.71
CA TRP A 169 3.11 1.07 -21.09
C TRP A 169 4.60 1.38 -21.22
N GLY A 170 5.33 1.44 -20.10
CA GLY A 170 6.72 1.82 -20.09
C GLY A 170 7.57 1.06 -19.07
N THR A 171 8.65 1.69 -18.60
CA THR A 171 9.71 1.06 -17.83
C THR A 171 9.56 1.20 -16.31
N ASN A 172 8.55 1.94 -15.84
CA ASN A 172 8.27 2.10 -14.41
C ASN A 172 6.76 2.08 -14.14
N PRO A 173 6.32 1.75 -12.91
CA PRO A 173 4.89 1.64 -12.56
C PRO A 173 4.11 2.96 -12.68
N GLY A 174 4.77 4.12 -12.68
CA GLY A 174 4.13 5.41 -12.92
C GLY A 174 3.71 5.62 -14.37
N GLN A 175 4.28 4.84 -15.31
CA GLN A 175 3.86 4.80 -16.71
C GLN A 175 2.67 3.85 -16.87
N VAL A 176 1.55 4.20 -16.28
CA VAL A 176 0.30 3.43 -16.22
C VAL A 176 -0.86 4.24 -16.78
N ILE A 177 -1.78 3.54 -17.44
CA ILE A 177 -3.04 4.09 -17.96
C ILE A 177 -4.13 3.03 -17.83
N ALA A 178 -5.39 3.47 -17.94
CA ALA A 178 -6.51 2.55 -18.15
C ALA A 178 -6.45 1.93 -19.56
N VAL A 179 -6.85 0.66 -19.69
CA VAL A 179 -6.78 -0.07 -21.00
C VAL A 179 -7.62 0.56 -22.10
N ASN A 180 -8.56 1.41 -21.74
CA ASN A 180 -9.42 2.16 -22.67
C ASN A 180 -8.91 3.57 -23.00
N GLU A 181 -7.73 3.95 -22.49
CA GLU A 181 -7.09 5.23 -22.75
C GLU A 181 -5.93 5.08 -23.74
N PRO A 182 -5.66 6.11 -24.56
CA PRO A 182 -4.51 6.11 -25.45
C PRO A 182 -3.21 6.29 -24.67
N ILE A 183 -2.12 5.64 -25.13
CA ILE A 183 -0.80 5.88 -24.58
C ILE A 183 -0.44 7.37 -24.75
N PRO A 184 -0.01 8.06 -23.67
CA PRO A 184 0.33 9.48 -23.73
C PRO A 184 1.47 9.75 -24.73
N ALA A 185 1.31 10.76 -25.57
CA ALA A 185 2.39 11.19 -26.44
C ALA A 185 3.55 11.79 -25.60
N PRO A 186 4.82 11.54 -25.94
CA PRO A 186 5.95 12.10 -25.19
C PRO A 186 5.88 13.60 -24.99
N GLU A 187 5.34 14.32 -25.97
CA GLU A 187 5.19 15.78 -25.96
C GLU A 187 4.12 16.30 -24.97
N SER A 188 3.28 15.41 -24.44
CA SER A 188 2.26 15.76 -23.43
C SER A 188 2.84 15.98 -22.03
N PHE A 189 4.05 15.48 -21.77
CA PHE A 189 4.72 15.67 -20.49
C PHE A 189 5.42 17.02 -20.43
N SER A 190 5.34 17.71 -19.29
CA SER A 190 6.00 19.01 -19.08
C SER A 190 7.48 18.88 -18.76
N ASP A 191 7.88 17.76 -18.16
CA ASP A 191 9.26 17.48 -17.76
C ASP A 191 10.03 16.78 -18.90
N LEU A 192 11.25 17.26 -19.20
CA LEU A 192 12.08 16.73 -20.26
C LEU A 192 12.57 15.29 -20.00
N MET A 193 12.77 14.93 -18.72
CA MET A 193 13.18 13.56 -18.36
C MET A 193 12.03 12.58 -18.57
N GLU A 194 10.81 13.01 -18.25
CA GLU A 194 9.60 12.22 -18.51
C GLU A 194 9.37 12.05 -20.02
N GLN A 195 9.54 13.12 -20.83
CA GLN A 195 9.47 13.04 -22.28
C GLN A 195 10.49 12.03 -22.83
N GLN A 196 11.74 12.08 -22.36
CA GLN A 196 12.78 11.14 -22.78
C GLN A 196 12.48 9.72 -22.34
N SER A 197 11.94 9.51 -21.15
CA SER A 197 11.51 8.23 -20.65
C SER A 197 10.36 7.66 -21.51
N ALA A 198 9.37 8.48 -21.84
CA ALA A 198 8.25 8.10 -22.69
C ALA A 198 8.66 7.73 -24.11
N ARG A 199 9.69 8.39 -24.66
CA ARG A 199 10.24 8.06 -26.00
C ARG A 199 11.03 6.75 -26.04
N LYS A 200 11.49 6.26 -24.88
CA LYS A 200 12.24 5.00 -24.76
C LYS A 200 11.34 3.81 -24.43
N ALA A 201 10.14 4.08 -23.93
CA ALA A 201 9.14 3.07 -23.60
C ALA A 201 8.41 2.58 -24.84
#